data_c17f0387c8381541ce863daeae4a016b
#
_entry.id   c17f0387c8381541ce863daeae4a016b
#
_cell.length_a   1.000
_cell.length_b   1.000
_cell.length_c   1.000
_cell.angle_alpha   90.00
_cell.angle_beta   90.00
_cell.angle_gamma   90.00
#
_symmetry.space_group_name_H-M   'P 1'
#
loop_
_entity.id
_entity.type
_entity.pdbx_description
1 polymer ?
#
loop_
_entity_poly.entity_id
_entity_poly.type
_entity_poly.pdbx_seq_one_letter_code
_entity_poly.pdbx_strand_id
1 'polypeptide(L)'
;MSKKGSTEERDLVNRLWNAGFAAMRAPASGGATKRPLPDVLAGNGKIYLAIEVKSTRQEHIYIDQEKIENLIEFSNIFGATAYVGAKFIRKKWRFIKLEDLHVTRNGNYRVNIDLAFSKGLEFDEIIGESIQTKLL
;
A
#
# COMPACT_ATOMS: atom_id res chain seq x y z
N MET A 1 2.91 -15.40 -14.00
CA MET A 1 1.93 -15.30 -13.00
C MET A 1 2.52 -15.20 -11.60
N SER A 2 2.27 -14.17 -10.95
CA SER A 2 2.90 -13.93 -9.67
C SER A 2 1.95 -14.29 -8.55
N LYS A 3 2.39 -15.16 -7.66
CA LYS A 3 1.64 -15.47 -6.46
C LYS A 3 2.20 -14.77 -5.23
N LYS A 4 3.33 -14.09 -5.39
CA LYS A 4 3.95 -13.43 -4.26
C LYS A 4 3.06 -12.35 -3.68
N GLY A 5 2.53 -11.48 -4.54
CA GLY A 5 1.69 -10.39 -4.09
C GLY A 5 0.41 -10.89 -3.45
N SER A 6 -0.11 -12.04 -3.92
CA SER A 6 -1.36 -12.57 -3.39
C SER A 6 -1.31 -12.90 -1.93
N THR A 7 -0.20 -13.47 -1.45
CA THR A 7 -0.08 -13.83 -0.05
C THR A 7 -0.07 -12.61 0.84
N GLU A 8 0.73 -11.61 0.48
CA GLU A 8 0.80 -10.38 1.27
C GLU A 8 -0.48 -9.59 1.18
N GLU A 9 -1.11 -9.57 0.01
CA GLU A 9 -2.40 -8.88 -0.12
C GLU A 9 -3.45 -9.49 0.78
N ARG A 10 -3.52 -10.82 0.83
CA ARG A 10 -4.48 -11.49 1.71
C ARG A 10 -4.16 -11.23 3.18
N ASP A 11 -2.89 -11.25 3.53
CA ASP A 11 -2.49 -10.93 4.91
C ASP A 11 -2.93 -9.52 5.28
N LEU A 12 -2.70 -8.56 4.40
CA LEU A 12 -3.08 -7.18 4.68
C LEU A 12 -4.59 -7.02 4.80
N VAL A 13 -5.36 -7.66 3.90
CA VAL A 13 -6.81 -7.61 3.98
C VAL A 13 -7.30 -8.17 5.30
N ASN A 14 -6.73 -9.30 5.74
CA ASN A 14 -7.12 -9.89 7.03
C ASN A 14 -6.80 -8.98 8.20
N ARG A 15 -5.64 -8.33 8.17
CA ARG A 15 -5.27 -7.38 9.23
C ARG A 15 -6.23 -6.21 9.28
N LEU A 16 -6.64 -5.72 8.11
CA LEU A 16 -7.56 -4.60 8.05
C LEU A 16 -8.94 -4.98 8.59
N TRP A 17 -9.44 -6.16 8.21
CA TRP A 17 -10.71 -6.63 8.79
C TRP A 17 -10.62 -6.75 10.30
N ASN A 18 -9.51 -7.28 10.81
CA ASN A 18 -9.32 -7.41 12.25
C ASN A 18 -9.23 -6.05 12.95
N ALA A 19 -8.88 -5.03 12.21
CA ALA A 19 -8.77 -3.66 12.75
C ALA A 19 -10.06 -2.85 12.56
N GLY A 20 -11.13 -3.48 12.08
CA GLY A 20 -12.41 -2.81 11.94
C GLY A 20 -12.65 -2.16 10.59
N PHE A 21 -11.88 -2.51 9.59
CA PHE A 21 -12.07 -2.02 8.22
C PHE A 21 -12.74 -3.07 7.37
N ALA A 22 -13.62 -2.64 6.48
CA ALA A 22 -14.01 -3.48 5.35
C ALA A 22 -12.90 -3.37 4.33
N ALA A 23 -12.40 -4.50 3.86
CA ALA A 23 -11.25 -4.49 2.96
C ALA A 23 -11.41 -5.54 1.88
N MET A 24 -10.83 -5.26 0.71
CA MET A 24 -10.89 -6.17 -0.41
C MET A 24 -9.66 -6.02 -1.28
N ARG A 25 -9.34 -7.08 -2.00
CA ARG A 25 -8.31 -7.06 -3.03
C ARG A 25 -8.93 -6.71 -4.36
N ALA A 26 -8.19 -6.01 -5.21
CA ALA A 26 -8.65 -5.80 -6.58
C ALA A 26 -8.65 -7.13 -7.31
N PRO A 27 -9.54 -7.30 -8.28
CA PRO A 27 -9.53 -8.51 -9.11
C PRO A 27 -8.21 -8.63 -9.84
N ALA A 28 -7.57 -9.78 -9.71
CA ALA A 28 -6.29 -10.03 -10.34
C ALA A 28 -6.54 -10.61 -11.72
N SER A 29 -7.17 -9.87 -12.58
CA SER A 29 -7.48 -10.45 -13.85
C SER A 29 -6.68 -9.81 -14.92
N GLY A 30 -5.74 -10.49 -15.41
CA GLY A 30 -4.97 -9.98 -16.49
C GLY A 30 -5.85 -9.58 -17.64
N GLY A 31 -6.15 -8.32 -17.76
CA GLY A 31 -6.88 -7.81 -18.88
C GLY A 31 -8.37 -7.67 -18.69
N ALA A 32 -8.93 -8.06 -17.56
CA ALA A 32 -10.36 -7.89 -17.37
C ALA A 32 -10.74 -6.42 -17.27
N THR A 33 -9.83 -5.59 -16.81
CA THR A 33 -10.10 -4.16 -16.77
C THR A 33 -8.79 -3.40 -16.95
N LYS A 34 -8.89 -2.26 -17.61
CA LYS A 34 -7.77 -1.34 -17.75
C LYS A 34 -7.93 -0.14 -16.83
N ARG A 35 -8.92 -0.19 -15.98
CA ARG A 35 -9.14 0.92 -15.06
C ARG A 35 -8.08 0.93 -13.98
N PRO A 36 -7.70 2.12 -13.49
CA PRO A 36 -6.72 2.21 -12.41
C PRO A 36 -7.33 1.69 -11.11
N LEU A 37 -6.80 0.61 -10.60
CA LEU A 37 -7.26 0.02 -9.36
C LEU A 37 -6.09 -0.18 -8.42
N PRO A 38 -6.30 0.04 -7.11
CA PRO A 38 -5.26 -0.32 -6.13
C PRO A 38 -5.26 -1.83 -5.91
N ASP A 39 -4.19 -2.34 -5.33
CA ASP A 39 -4.15 -3.77 -4.99
C ASP A 39 -5.11 -4.09 -3.85
N VAL A 40 -5.20 -3.19 -2.86
CA VAL A 40 -6.08 -3.35 -1.70
C VAL A 40 -6.81 -2.04 -1.46
N LEU A 41 -8.12 -2.16 -1.23
CA LEU A 41 -8.97 -1.02 -0.89
C LEU A 41 -9.63 -1.31 0.44
N ALA A 42 -9.64 -0.32 1.32
CA ALA A 42 -10.22 -0.51 2.65
C ALA A 42 -10.87 0.76 3.15
N GLY A 43 -11.88 0.60 3.99
CA GLY A 43 -12.53 1.74 4.61
C GLY A 43 -13.26 1.33 5.87
N ASN A 44 -13.36 2.26 6.81
CA ASN A 44 -14.09 2.01 8.05
C ASN A 44 -15.18 3.06 8.30
N GLY A 45 -15.54 3.82 7.28
CA GLY A 45 -16.52 4.89 7.42
C GLY A 45 -15.91 6.23 7.76
N LYS A 46 -14.65 6.27 8.12
CA LYS A 46 -13.92 7.50 8.43
C LYS A 46 -12.59 7.58 7.70
N ILE A 47 -11.87 6.48 7.68
CA ILE A 47 -10.56 6.39 7.03
C ILE A 47 -10.71 5.47 5.83
N TYR A 48 -10.21 5.92 4.69
CA TYR A 48 -10.27 5.17 3.44
C TYR A 48 -8.86 5.04 2.90
N LEU A 49 -8.46 3.82 2.58
CA LEU A 49 -7.08 3.50 2.19
C LEU A 49 -7.06 2.81 0.84
N ALA A 50 -6.15 3.24 -0.03
CA ALA A 50 -5.88 2.59 -1.30
C ALA A 50 -4.39 2.25 -1.30
N ILE A 51 -4.06 0.97 -1.41
CA ILE A 51 -2.70 0.51 -1.15
C ILE A 51 -2.19 -0.32 -2.32
N GLU A 52 -1.01 0.07 -2.81
CA GLU A 52 -0.26 -0.74 -3.76
C GLU A 52 0.68 -1.63 -2.94
N VAL A 53 0.53 -2.94 -3.06
CA VAL A 53 1.25 -3.89 -2.21
C VAL A 53 2.47 -4.41 -2.95
N LYS A 54 3.62 -4.33 -2.32
CA LYS A 54 4.87 -4.86 -2.86
C LYS A 54 5.62 -5.62 -1.78
N SER A 55 6.16 -6.76 -2.16
CA SER A 55 6.98 -7.56 -1.25
C SER A 55 8.26 -7.93 -1.94
N THR A 56 9.30 -8.17 -1.16
CA THR A 56 10.58 -8.57 -1.71
C THR A 56 11.38 -9.36 -0.68
N ARG A 57 12.23 -10.24 -1.19
CA ARG A 57 13.23 -10.92 -0.36
C ARG A 57 14.54 -10.15 -0.35
N GLN A 58 14.61 -9.05 -1.08
CA GLN A 58 15.82 -8.25 -1.21
C GLN A 58 15.63 -6.92 -0.48
N GLU A 59 16.52 -5.97 -0.75
CA GLU A 59 16.53 -4.70 -0.02
C GLU A 59 15.85 -3.57 -0.76
N HIS A 60 15.42 -3.80 -2.00
CA HIS A 60 14.83 -2.77 -2.84
C HIS A 60 13.52 -3.23 -3.44
N ILE A 61 12.56 -2.32 -3.47
CA ILE A 61 11.29 -2.51 -4.16
C ILE A 61 11.24 -1.47 -5.26
N TYR A 62 10.87 -1.91 -6.47
CA TYR A 62 10.71 -1.01 -7.62
C TYR A 62 9.26 -1.01 -8.04
N ILE A 63 8.74 0.16 -8.36
CA ILE A 63 7.34 0.32 -8.76
C ILE A 63 7.30 1.15 -10.03
N ASP A 64 6.61 0.64 -11.04
CA ASP A 64 6.49 1.35 -12.30
C ASP A 64 5.73 2.66 -12.12
N GLN A 65 6.12 3.66 -12.90
CA GLN A 65 5.49 4.96 -12.87
C GLN A 65 3.97 4.85 -13.08
N GLU A 66 3.56 4.01 -14.02
CA GLU A 66 2.16 3.84 -14.33
C GLU A 66 1.35 3.34 -13.13
N LYS A 67 1.93 2.45 -12.33
CA LYS A 67 1.25 1.93 -11.15
C LYS A 67 1.00 3.04 -10.13
N ILE A 68 1.95 3.92 -9.96
CA ILE A 68 1.80 5.04 -9.01
C ILE A 68 0.79 6.04 -9.55
N GLU A 69 0.83 6.34 -10.85
CA GLU A 69 -0.15 7.24 -11.45
C GLU A 69 -1.57 6.70 -11.30
N ASN A 70 -1.74 5.41 -11.52
CA ASN A 70 -3.05 4.78 -11.36
C ASN A 70 -3.52 4.85 -9.90
N LEU A 71 -2.61 4.66 -8.97
CA LEU A 71 -2.96 4.74 -7.55
C LEU A 71 -3.38 6.15 -7.17
N ILE A 72 -2.69 7.15 -7.68
CA ILE A 72 -3.04 8.56 -7.45
C ILE A 72 -4.41 8.86 -8.01
N GLU A 73 -4.67 8.45 -9.26
CA GLU A 73 -5.94 8.73 -9.91
C GLU A 73 -7.09 8.08 -9.14
N PHE A 74 -6.95 6.80 -8.81
CA PHE A 74 -8.01 6.10 -8.08
C PHE A 74 -8.26 6.77 -6.73
N SER A 75 -7.19 7.05 -6.01
CA SER A 75 -7.30 7.61 -4.66
C SER A 75 -7.96 8.97 -4.66
N ASN A 76 -7.62 9.81 -5.62
CA ASN A 76 -8.22 11.14 -5.71
C ASN A 76 -9.72 11.08 -6.01
N ILE A 77 -10.12 10.20 -6.92
CA ILE A 77 -11.54 10.08 -7.27
C ILE A 77 -12.32 9.46 -6.12
N PHE A 78 -11.76 8.42 -5.52
CA PHE A 78 -12.44 7.66 -4.46
C PHE A 78 -12.49 8.42 -3.13
N GLY A 79 -11.49 9.23 -2.88
CA GLY A 79 -11.36 9.89 -1.57
C GLY A 79 -10.56 9.06 -0.59
N ALA A 80 -9.61 8.29 -1.06
CA ALA A 80 -8.79 7.44 -0.21
C ALA A 80 -7.40 8.05 -0.03
N THR A 81 -6.75 7.69 1.07
CA THR A 81 -5.34 7.98 1.28
C THR A 81 -4.53 6.87 0.63
N ALA A 82 -3.56 7.25 -0.18
CA ALA A 82 -2.76 6.29 -0.94
C ALA A 82 -1.46 5.97 -0.23
N TYR A 83 -1.11 4.68 -0.22
CA TYR A 83 0.17 4.23 0.33
C TYR A 83 0.75 3.13 -0.54
N VAL A 84 2.07 3.01 -0.53
CA VAL A 84 2.72 1.78 -0.94
C VAL A 84 2.92 0.94 0.31
N GLY A 85 2.33 -0.23 0.33
CA GLY A 85 2.51 -1.17 1.44
C GLY A 85 3.68 -2.08 1.12
N ALA A 86 4.75 -1.93 1.86
CA ALA A 86 6.01 -2.64 1.60
C ALA A 86 6.21 -3.74 2.64
N LYS A 87 6.47 -4.95 2.15
CA LYS A 87 6.76 -6.07 3.03
C LYS A 87 8.11 -6.66 2.66
N PHE A 88 9.11 -6.35 3.44
CA PHE A 88 10.44 -6.95 3.29
C PHE A 88 10.47 -8.25 4.07
N ILE A 89 11.24 -9.22 3.57
CA ILE A 89 11.28 -10.54 4.20
C ILE A 89 11.65 -10.42 5.69
N ARG A 90 10.90 -11.10 6.52
CA ARG A 90 11.10 -11.15 7.99
C ARG A 90 10.97 -9.81 8.69
N LYS A 91 10.42 -8.79 8.00
CA LYS A 91 10.21 -7.48 8.58
C LYS A 91 8.72 -7.21 8.67
N LYS A 92 8.34 -6.28 9.54
CA LYS A 92 6.95 -5.85 9.65
C LYS A 92 6.60 -4.98 8.48
N TRP A 93 5.31 -4.87 8.20
CA TRP A 93 4.79 -3.98 7.18
C TRP A 93 5.25 -2.55 7.39
N ARG A 94 5.54 -1.86 6.31
CA ARG A 94 5.72 -0.41 6.30
C ARG A 94 4.88 0.18 5.20
N PHE A 95 4.30 1.34 5.47
CA PHE A 95 3.42 2.02 4.52
C PHE A 95 4.02 3.37 4.18
N ILE A 96 4.35 3.58 2.92
CA ILE A 96 5.11 4.73 2.50
C ILE A 96 4.19 5.70 1.76
N LYS A 97 4.18 6.96 2.18
CA LYS A 97 3.46 7.99 1.45
C LYS A 97 4.07 8.16 0.08
N LEU A 98 3.24 8.48 -0.91
CA LEU A 98 3.74 8.57 -2.28
C LEU A 98 4.81 9.65 -2.43
N GLU A 99 4.68 10.73 -1.67
CA GLU A 99 5.65 11.82 -1.72
C GLU A 99 7.01 11.44 -1.14
N ASP A 100 7.07 10.36 -0.37
CA ASP A 100 8.31 9.89 0.23
C ASP A 100 9.03 8.86 -0.62
N LEU A 101 8.43 8.44 -1.72
CA LEU A 101 9.07 7.48 -2.60
C LEU A 101 10.26 8.11 -3.31
N HIS A 102 11.29 7.31 -3.55
CA HIS A 102 12.43 7.78 -4.33
C HIS A 102 12.11 7.64 -5.81
N VAL A 103 12.34 8.71 -6.58
CA VAL A 103 12.12 8.69 -8.02
C VAL A 103 13.44 8.33 -8.69
N THR A 104 13.43 7.27 -9.49
CA THR A 104 14.63 6.82 -10.16
C THR A 104 14.86 7.65 -11.42
N ARG A 105 16.03 7.44 -12.04
CA ARG A 105 16.43 8.19 -13.21
C ARG A 105 15.46 8.06 -14.38
N ASN A 106 14.83 6.90 -14.55
CA ASN A 106 13.85 6.71 -15.62
C ASN A 106 12.42 7.06 -15.23
N GLY A 107 12.22 7.71 -14.10
CA GLY A 107 10.88 8.14 -13.71
C GLY A 107 10.07 7.12 -12.96
N ASN A 108 10.62 5.94 -12.72
CA ASN A 108 9.96 4.95 -11.88
C ASN A 108 10.26 5.25 -10.41
N TYR A 109 9.72 4.44 -9.52
CA TYR A 109 9.83 4.67 -8.09
C TYR A 109 10.56 3.53 -7.40
N ARG A 110 11.20 3.85 -6.29
CA ARG A 110 11.94 2.87 -5.53
C ARG A 110 11.78 3.11 -4.04
N VAL A 111 11.68 2.00 -3.30
CA VAL A 111 11.73 2.03 -1.85
C VAL A 111 12.79 1.04 -1.42
N ASN A 112 13.83 1.50 -0.73
CA ASN A 112 14.75 0.57 -0.12
C ASN A 112 14.38 0.37 1.34
N ILE A 113 15.03 -0.60 1.97
CA ILE A 113 14.69 -0.97 3.33
C ILE A 113 14.93 0.19 4.31
N ASP A 114 15.99 0.96 4.08
CA ASP A 114 16.29 2.10 4.96
C ASP A 114 15.22 3.17 4.88
N LEU A 115 14.76 3.50 3.67
CA LEU A 115 13.69 4.46 3.48
C LEU A 115 12.40 3.97 4.15
N ALA A 116 12.09 2.70 3.96
CA ALA A 116 10.87 2.13 4.51
C ALA A 116 10.83 2.22 6.03
N PHE A 117 11.96 1.99 6.68
CA PHE A 117 11.98 1.96 8.14
C PHE A 117 12.32 3.30 8.77
N SER A 118 12.82 4.27 7.99
CA SER A 118 13.04 5.62 8.52
C SER A 118 11.84 6.53 8.28
N LYS A 119 11.15 6.40 7.14
CA LYS A 119 10.05 7.29 6.80
C LYS A 119 8.70 6.59 6.70
N GLY A 120 8.69 5.26 6.54
CA GLY A 120 7.44 4.54 6.40
C GLY A 120 6.67 4.48 7.70
N LEU A 121 5.36 4.40 7.57
CA LEU A 121 4.47 4.32 8.72
C LEU A 121 4.20 2.88 9.09
N GLU A 122 3.87 2.65 10.34
CA GLU A 122 3.47 1.33 10.81
C GLU A 122 1.99 1.12 10.56
N PHE A 123 1.56 -0.13 10.62
CA PHE A 123 0.15 -0.46 10.39
C PHE A 123 -0.76 0.33 11.33
N ASP A 124 -0.41 0.41 12.60
CA ASP A 124 -1.24 1.12 13.58
C ASP A 124 -1.41 2.58 13.22
N GLU A 125 -0.41 3.17 12.58
CA GLU A 125 -0.48 4.57 12.21
C GLU A 125 -1.44 4.81 11.06
N ILE A 126 -1.46 3.92 10.07
CA ILE A 126 -2.33 4.14 8.92
C ILE A 126 -3.79 3.88 9.24
N ILE A 127 -4.08 3.08 10.24
CA ILE A 127 -5.46 2.85 10.66
C ILE A 127 -5.94 3.86 11.69
N GLY A 128 -5.07 4.79 12.09
CA GLY A 128 -5.47 5.90 12.95
C GLY A 128 -5.43 5.61 14.44
N GLU A 129 -4.97 4.44 14.84
CA GLU A 129 -4.98 4.07 16.25
C GLU A 129 -4.07 4.96 17.08
N SER A 130 -2.87 5.23 16.55
CA SER A 130 -1.92 6.09 17.23
C SER A 130 -2.45 7.51 17.40
N ILE A 131 -3.17 7.97 16.37
CA ILE A 131 -3.75 9.31 16.42
C ILE A 131 -4.82 9.38 17.49
N GLN A 132 -5.67 8.37 17.58
CA GLN A 132 -6.69 8.33 18.61
C GLN A 132 -6.08 8.36 20.00
N THR A 133 -5.04 7.58 20.21
CA THR A 133 -4.37 7.54 21.48
C THR A 133 -3.83 8.92 21.87
N LYS A 134 -3.31 9.64 20.90
CA LYS A 134 -2.77 10.98 21.18
C LYS A 134 -3.85 11.98 21.51
N LEU A 135 -5.03 11.80 20.99
CA LEU A 135 -6.14 12.72 21.25
C LEU A 135 -6.78 12.48 22.61
N LEU A 136 -6.59 11.31 23.14
CA LEU A 136 -7.14 10.99 24.46
C LEU A 136 -6.21 11.43 25.56
#